data_36c56912fb61d8dc12785bb22f320147
#
_entry.id   36c56912fb61d8dc12785bb22f320147
#
_cell.length_a   1.000
_cell.length_b   1.000
_cell.length_c   1.000
_cell.angle_alpha   90.00
_cell.angle_beta   90.00
_cell.angle_gamma   90.00
#
_symmetry.space_group_name_H-M   'P 1'
#
loop_
_entity.id
_entity.type
_entity.pdbx_description
1 polymer ?
#
loop_
_entity_poly.entity_id
_entity_poly.type
_entity_poly.pdbx_seq_one_letter_code
_entity_poly.pdbx_strand_id
1 'polypeptide(L)'
;LLPKGPLLRKLGVDVDYPMYGQFKRLHADHAAPHRAESFRRACLANGIDPDIRPRGPAHFGGHIERLIGTMVGKMRLLPGATGSNVTQRDGYDAGQAAAMTIDEFERWLLFQIGIYHNTPHEGLGGRCPALVWERETAERAPLLPAHLEIDHLTRQFLPASELTVHSYGVQIRHRRYWHPVLTPRIGQKIMVHRDERT
;
A
#
# COMPACT_ATOMS: atom_id res chain seq x y z
N LEU A 1 -1.13 -0.12 -9.53
CA LEU A 1 -0.67 0.41 -10.82
C LEU A 1 -0.01 -0.66 -11.68
N LEU A 2 0.97 -1.40 -11.18
CA LEU A 2 1.75 -2.37 -11.94
C LEU A 2 1.15 -3.78 -11.91
N PRO A 3 1.41 -4.62 -12.95
CA PRO A 3 1.09 -6.04 -12.92
C PRO A 3 1.71 -6.74 -11.72
N LYS A 4 0.99 -7.65 -11.10
CA LYS A 4 1.40 -8.31 -9.85
C LYS A 4 2.29 -9.54 -10.07
N GLY A 5 2.40 -10.04 -11.29
CA GLY A 5 3.18 -11.23 -11.60
C GLY A 5 4.61 -11.23 -11.05
N PRO A 6 5.41 -10.15 -11.16
CA PRO A 6 6.75 -10.11 -10.58
C PRO A 6 6.75 -10.26 -9.05
N LEU A 7 5.81 -9.62 -8.35
CA LEU A 7 5.67 -9.73 -6.89
C LEU A 7 5.26 -11.15 -6.48
N LEU A 8 4.27 -11.72 -7.16
CA LEU A 8 3.79 -13.08 -6.89
C LEU A 8 4.90 -14.11 -7.05
N ARG A 9 5.68 -14.02 -8.13
CA ARG A 9 6.85 -14.88 -8.34
C ARG A 9 7.91 -14.72 -7.25
N LYS A 10 8.24 -13.47 -6.88
CA LYS A 10 9.21 -13.19 -5.82
C LYS A 10 8.80 -13.83 -4.49
N LEU A 11 7.52 -13.82 -4.17
CA LEU A 11 6.99 -14.37 -2.92
C LEU A 11 6.60 -15.85 -3.03
N GLY A 12 6.71 -16.47 -4.21
CA GLY A 12 6.30 -17.86 -4.42
C GLY A 12 4.81 -18.09 -4.20
N VAL A 13 3.97 -17.11 -4.61
CA VAL A 13 2.52 -17.16 -4.46
C VAL A 13 1.88 -17.45 -5.81
N ASP A 14 1.12 -18.54 -5.88
CA ASP A 14 0.35 -18.92 -7.07
C ASP A 14 -1.12 -18.55 -6.87
N VAL A 15 -1.46 -17.32 -7.26
CA VAL A 15 -2.83 -16.80 -7.24
C VAL A 15 -3.06 -15.94 -8.47
N ASP A 16 -4.30 -15.93 -8.93
CA ASP A 16 -4.71 -15.01 -9.97
C ASP A 16 -4.97 -13.62 -9.37
N TYR A 17 -4.19 -12.63 -9.85
CA TYR A 17 -4.31 -11.22 -9.47
C TYR A 17 -4.23 -10.35 -10.74
N PRO A 18 -5.31 -10.32 -11.54
CA PRO A 18 -5.28 -9.69 -12.86
C PRO A 18 -5.33 -8.17 -12.82
N MET A 19 -5.76 -7.56 -11.69
CA MET A 19 -5.98 -6.13 -11.62
C MET A 19 -4.67 -5.34 -11.64
N TYR A 20 -4.50 -4.52 -12.66
CA TYR A 20 -3.40 -3.56 -12.81
C TYR A 20 -3.85 -2.38 -13.67
N GLY A 21 -3.05 -1.36 -13.79
CA GLY A 21 -3.29 -0.24 -14.69
C GLY A 21 -3.30 1.11 -13.97
N GLN A 22 -3.24 2.14 -14.78
CA GLN A 22 -3.31 3.51 -14.32
C GLN A 22 -4.77 3.92 -14.11
N PHE A 23 -5.11 4.23 -12.89
CA PHE A 23 -6.41 4.82 -12.56
C PHE A 23 -6.31 6.35 -12.57
N LYS A 24 -7.41 7.01 -12.93
CA LYS A 24 -7.45 8.47 -13.07
C LYS A 24 -7.58 9.18 -11.73
N ARG A 25 -8.26 8.56 -10.76
CA ARG A 25 -8.58 9.16 -9.46
C ARG A 25 -8.36 8.18 -8.33
N LEU A 26 -7.82 8.67 -7.23
CA LEU A 26 -7.61 7.93 -5.99
C LEU A 26 -8.39 8.61 -4.86
N HIS A 27 -9.47 7.98 -4.41
CA HIS A 27 -10.17 8.43 -3.21
C HIS A 27 -9.43 7.96 -1.97
N ALA A 28 -9.12 8.89 -1.08
CA ALA A 28 -8.48 8.60 0.19
C ALA A 28 -9.19 9.33 1.34
N ASP A 29 -9.01 8.84 2.56
CA ASP A 29 -9.47 9.51 3.75
C ASP A 29 -8.56 10.68 4.14
N HIS A 30 -8.94 11.40 5.20
CA HIS A 30 -8.18 12.52 5.73
C HIS A 30 -6.97 12.12 6.59
N ALA A 31 -6.49 10.87 6.53
CA ALA A 31 -5.31 10.43 7.27
C ALA A 31 -4.08 11.27 6.91
N ALA A 32 -3.18 11.47 7.87
CA ALA A 32 -2.01 12.31 7.70
C ALA A 32 -1.12 11.91 6.49
N PRO A 33 -0.87 10.62 6.21
CA PRO A 33 -0.11 10.23 5.04
C PRO A 33 -0.74 10.69 3.72
N HIS A 34 -2.06 10.61 3.60
CA HIS A 34 -2.78 10.99 2.37
C HIS A 34 -2.82 12.50 2.14
N ARG A 35 -2.70 13.30 3.23
CA ARG A 35 -2.61 14.76 3.16
C ARG A 35 -1.19 15.26 2.92
N ALA A 36 -0.19 14.37 2.98
CA ALA A 36 1.19 14.76 2.76
C ALA A 36 1.41 15.29 1.33
N GLU A 37 2.12 16.38 1.21
CA GLU A 37 2.44 17.00 -0.09
C GLU A 37 3.25 16.04 -0.97
N SER A 38 4.10 15.19 -0.38
CA SER A 38 4.82 14.13 -1.09
C SER A 38 3.88 13.12 -1.76
N PHE A 39 2.82 12.70 -1.06
CA PHE A 39 1.81 11.79 -1.60
C PHE A 39 1.05 12.45 -2.76
N ARG A 40 0.62 13.69 -2.58
CA ARG A 40 -0.07 14.44 -3.62
C ARG A 40 0.80 14.61 -4.87
N ARG A 41 2.06 15.00 -4.71
CA ARG A 41 3.01 15.11 -5.83
C ARG A 41 3.22 13.78 -6.54
N ALA A 42 3.37 12.69 -5.79
CA ALA A 42 3.50 11.35 -6.36
C ALA A 42 2.27 10.96 -7.20
N CYS A 43 1.06 11.23 -6.72
CA CYS A 43 -0.16 11.00 -7.47
C CYS A 43 -0.16 11.80 -8.77
N LEU A 44 0.05 13.12 -8.70
CA LEU A 44 0.03 14.00 -9.87
C LEU A 44 1.12 13.64 -10.90
N ALA A 45 2.33 13.29 -10.43
CA ALA A 45 3.42 12.85 -11.31
C ALA A 45 3.09 11.56 -12.09
N ASN A 46 2.15 10.76 -11.56
CA ASN A 46 1.66 9.55 -12.19
C ASN A 46 0.28 9.72 -12.88
N GLY A 47 -0.17 10.97 -13.08
CA GLY A 47 -1.45 11.26 -13.74
C GLY A 47 -2.68 10.83 -12.92
N ILE A 48 -2.54 10.75 -11.59
CA ILE A 48 -3.59 10.37 -10.66
C ILE A 48 -4.09 11.62 -9.95
N ASP A 49 -5.39 11.86 -9.99
CA ASP A 49 -6.05 12.91 -9.22
C ASP A 49 -6.31 12.41 -7.77
N PRO A 50 -5.61 12.95 -6.76
CA PRO A 50 -5.83 12.57 -5.36
C PRO A 50 -7.07 13.30 -4.83
N ASP A 51 -8.16 12.57 -4.71
CA ASP A 51 -9.44 13.05 -4.19
C ASP A 51 -9.54 12.71 -2.69
N ILE A 52 -9.20 13.67 -1.84
CA ILE A 52 -9.27 13.50 -0.40
C ILE A 52 -10.69 13.80 0.06
N ARG A 53 -11.34 12.80 0.64
CA ARG A 53 -12.73 12.89 1.08
C ARG A 53 -12.94 14.05 2.08
N PRO A 54 -14.05 14.80 1.98
CA PRO A 54 -14.43 15.77 3.01
C PRO A 54 -14.62 15.08 4.36
N ARG A 55 -14.35 15.79 5.45
CA ARG A 55 -14.68 15.31 6.79
C ARG A 55 -16.21 15.30 6.99
N GLY A 56 -16.75 14.19 7.45
CA GLY A 56 -18.15 14.10 7.90
C GLY A 56 -18.95 12.93 7.30
N PRO A 57 -19.24 12.86 6.00
CA PRO A 57 -20.15 11.82 5.48
C PRO A 57 -19.52 10.43 5.50
N ALA A 58 -20.04 9.55 6.38
CA ALA A 58 -19.54 8.18 6.55
C ALA A 58 -19.78 7.28 5.31
N HIS A 59 -20.76 7.60 4.47
CA HIS A 59 -21.19 6.73 3.37
C HIS A 59 -20.21 6.67 2.17
N PHE A 60 -19.24 7.57 2.08
CA PHE A 60 -18.26 7.58 0.97
C PHE A 60 -17.21 6.45 1.03
N GLY A 61 -17.16 5.66 2.10
CA GLY A 61 -16.15 4.61 2.32
C GLY A 61 -16.71 3.20 2.45
N GLY A 62 -18.03 2.99 2.37
CA GLY A 62 -18.67 1.74 2.76
C GLY A 62 -18.16 0.48 2.03
N HIS A 63 -17.69 0.59 0.78
CA HIS A 63 -17.13 -0.56 0.06
C HIS A 63 -15.74 -0.94 0.58
N ILE A 64 -14.86 0.05 0.74
CA ILE A 64 -13.49 -0.21 1.24
C ILE A 64 -13.52 -0.60 2.72
N GLU A 65 -14.40 -0.01 3.52
CA GLU A 65 -14.58 -0.37 4.92
C GLU A 65 -15.06 -1.82 5.08
N ARG A 66 -15.98 -2.28 4.24
CA ARG A 66 -16.39 -3.69 4.21
C ARG A 66 -15.27 -4.63 3.79
N LEU A 67 -14.52 -4.27 2.76
CA LEU A 67 -13.35 -5.06 2.33
C LEU A 67 -12.31 -5.17 3.44
N ILE A 68 -11.95 -4.04 4.06
CA ILE A 68 -11.02 -4.01 5.20
C ILE A 68 -11.57 -4.86 6.35
N GLY A 69 -12.86 -4.70 6.70
CA GLY A 69 -13.52 -5.48 7.75
C GLY A 69 -13.45 -6.99 7.47
N THR A 70 -13.68 -7.41 6.23
CA THR A 70 -13.55 -8.80 5.80
C THR A 70 -12.11 -9.31 5.98
N MET A 71 -11.11 -8.55 5.54
CA MET A 71 -9.70 -8.94 5.65
C MET A 71 -9.25 -8.96 7.13
N VAL A 72 -9.61 -7.94 7.92
CA VAL A 72 -9.32 -7.90 9.36
C VAL A 72 -9.99 -9.06 10.10
N GLY A 73 -11.22 -9.43 9.73
CA GLY A 73 -11.90 -10.60 10.28
C GLY A 73 -11.10 -11.90 10.08
N LYS A 74 -10.52 -12.07 8.89
CA LYS A 74 -9.66 -13.22 8.58
C LYS A 74 -8.30 -13.15 9.32
N MET A 75 -7.72 -11.94 9.47
CA MET A 75 -6.46 -11.75 10.20
C MET A 75 -6.56 -12.12 11.68
N ARG A 76 -7.73 -12.01 12.29
CA ARG A 76 -7.95 -12.43 13.70
C ARG A 76 -7.72 -13.92 13.94
N LEU A 77 -7.74 -14.73 12.91
CA LEU A 77 -7.47 -16.16 12.99
C LEU A 77 -5.98 -16.51 12.97
N LEU A 78 -5.12 -15.53 12.72
CA LEU A 78 -3.67 -15.73 12.65
C LEU A 78 -3.05 -15.76 14.05
N PRO A 79 -2.01 -16.57 14.26
CA PRO A 79 -1.24 -16.57 15.50
C PRO A 79 -0.64 -15.16 15.74
N GLY A 80 -0.74 -14.68 16.98
CA GLY A 80 -0.27 -13.34 17.33
C GLY A 80 -1.25 -12.21 17.00
N ALA A 81 -2.42 -12.52 16.44
CA ALA A 81 -3.43 -11.50 16.20
C ALA A 81 -3.97 -10.94 17.53
N THR A 82 -3.99 -9.60 17.64
CA THR A 82 -4.65 -8.94 18.78
C THR A 82 -6.14 -8.83 18.52
N GLY A 83 -6.96 -9.35 19.45
CA GLY A 83 -8.41 -9.18 19.40
C GLY A 83 -8.83 -7.71 19.43
N SER A 84 -10.04 -7.42 18.96
CA SER A 84 -10.58 -6.04 18.90
C SER A 84 -10.90 -5.41 20.26
N ASN A 85 -10.99 -6.20 21.35
CA ASN A 85 -11.32 -5.75 22.69
C ASN A 85 -10.23 -6.09 23.70
N VAL A 86 -9.88 -5.13 24.54
CA VAL A 86 -8.91 -5.29 25.64
C VAL A 86 -9.38 -6.39 26.63
N THR A 87 -10.67 -6.57 26.79
CA THR A 87 -11.30 -7.59 27.64
C THR A 87 -11.13 -9.02 27.13
N GLN A 88 -10.84 -9.24 25.86
CA GLN A 88 -10.58 -10.57 25.28
C GLN A 88 -9.10 -10.99 25.37
N ARG A 89 -8.25 -10.16 25.95
CA ARG A 89 -6.81 -10.42 26.08
C ARG A 89 -6.42 -11.26 27.29
N ASP A 90 -7.38 -11.83 28.00
CA ASP A 90 -7.21 -12.57 29.26
C ASP A 90 -5.90 -13.42 29.29
N GLY A 91 -4.78 -12.76 29.63
CA GLY A 91 -3.45 -13.38 29.66
C GLY A 91 -2.80 -13.73 28.29
N TYR A 92 -3.43 -13.41 27.16
CA TYR A 92 -2.85 -13.71 25.83
C TYR A 92 -1.77 -12.69 25.44
N ASP A 93 -0.52 -13.14 25.38
CA ASP A 93 0.60 -12.38 24.88
C ASP A 93 0.72 -12.54 23.35
N ALA A 94 0.19 -11.56 22.63
CA ALA A 94 0.24 -11.56 21.17
C ALA A 94 1.68 -11.53 20.62
N GLY A 95 2.63 -10.96 21.36
CA GLY A 95 4.04 -10.91 20.95
C GLY A 95 4.69 -12.29 21.01
N GLN A 96 4.43 -13.06 22.06
CA GLN A 96 4.91 -14.45 22.18
C GLN A 96 4.20 -15.39 21.21
N ALA A 97 2.93 -15.14 20.91
CA ALA A 97 2.15 -15.94 19.99
C ALA A 97 2.39 -15.58 18.51
N ALA A 98 3.10 -14.49 18.21
CA ALA A 98 3.42 -14.10 16.86
C ALA A 98 4.37 -15.11 16.22
N ALA A 99 3.86 -15.84 15.22
CA ALA A 99 4.58 -16.95 14.58
C ALA A 99 4.86 -16.67 13.08
N MET A 100 4.49 -15.50 12.56
CA MET A 100 4.65 -15.17 11.15
C MET A 100 5.66 -14.05 10.97
N THR A 101 6.54 -14.21 10.00
CA THR A 101 7.35 -13.13 9.45
C THR A 101 6.49 -12.18 8.60
N ILE A 102 6.99 -11.00 8.27
CA ILE A 102 6.30 -10.06 7.38
C ILE A 102 6.10 -10.68 5.99
N ASP A 103 7.09 -11.43 5.48
CA ASP A 103 6.99 -12.10 4.17
C ASP A 103 5.90 -13.19 4.16
N GLU A 104 5.79 -13.96 5.24
CA GLU A 104 4.74 -14.96 5.39
C GLU A 104 3.35 -14.33 5.49
N PHE A 105 3.25 -13.22 6.22
CA PHE A 105 2.02 -12.44 6.30
C PHE A 105 1.64 -11.85 4.93
N GLU A 106 2.60 -11.32 4.16
CA GLU A 106 2.37 -10.80 2.81
C GLU A 106 1.88 -11.90 1.86
N ARG A 107 2.48 -13.10 1.91
CA ARG A 107 2.01 -14.28 1.16
C ARG A 107 0.57 -14.63 1.53
N TRP A 108 0.29 -14.74 2.83
CA TRP A 108 -1.04 -15.05 3.31
C TRP A 108 -2.07 -14.01 2.83
N LEU A 109 -1.73 -12.72 2.91
CA LEU A 109 -2.60 -11.64 2.45
C LEU A 109 -2.89 -11.74 0.95
N LEU A 110 -1.89 -12.03 0.14
CA LEU A 110 -2.05 -12.24 -1.31
C LEU A 110 -2.98 -13.42 -1.62
N PHE A 111 -2.87 -14.53 -0.87
CA PHE A 111 -3.84 -15.63 -0.98
C PHE A 111 -5.25 -15.20 -0.63
N GLN A 112 -5.44 -14.42 0.44
CA GLN A 112 -6.77 -13.91 0.80
C GLN A 112 -7.34 -12.96 -0.25
N ILE A 113 -6.51 -12.14 -0.88
CA ILE A 113 -6.89 -11.28 -2.00
C ILE A 113 -7.30 -12.13 -3.21
N GLY A 114 -6.55 -13.17 -3.54
CA GLY A 114 -6.90 -14.12 -4.61
C GLY A 114 -8.24 -14.79 -4.37
N ILE A 115 -8.50 -15.26 -3.14
CA ILE A 115 -9.80 -15.83 -2.75
C ILE A 115 -10.91 -14.78 -2.93
N TYR A 116 -10.70 -13.55 -2.47
CA TYR A 116 -11.67 -12.47 -2.62
C TYR A 116 -11.98 -12.18 -4.09
N HIS A 117 -10.96 -12.12 -4.96
CA HIS A 117 -11.14 -11.88 -6.39
C HIS A 117 -11.95 -12.99 -7.09
N ASN A 118 -11.90 -14.20 -6.59
CA ASN A 118 -12.58 -15.37 -7.15
C ASN A 118 -13.87 -15.74 -6.39
N THR A 119 -14.28 -14.95 -5.41
CA THR A 119 -15.54 -15.15 -4.68
C THR A 119 -16.64 -14.29 -5.31
N PRO A 120 -17.85 -14.85 -5.55
CA PRO A 120 -18.99 -14.08 -6.03
C PRO A 120 -19.43 -13.00 -5.02
N HIS A 121 -19.76 -11.80 -5.53
CA HIS A 121 -20.23 -10.67 -4.71
C HIS A 121 -21.61 -10.18 -5.19
N GLU A 122 -22.53 -9.98 -4.26
CA GLU A 122 -23.87 -9.44 -4.57
C GLU A 122 -23.81 -8.09 -5.29
N GLY A 123 -22.92 -7.17 -4.85
CA GLY A 123 -22.72 -5.87 -5.49
C GLY A 123 -22.22 -5.94 -6.93
N LEU A 124 -21.79 -7.10 -7.39
CA LEU A 124 -21.41 -7.39 -8.79
C LEU A 124 -22.42 -8.31 -9.49
N GLY A 125 -23.65 -8.40 -8.97
CA GLY A 125 -24.67 -9.28 -9.52
C GLY A 125 -24.30 -10.77 -9.43
N GLY A 126 -23.66 -11.19 -8.33
CA GLY A 126 -23.23 -12.56 -8.10
C GLY A 126 -21.98 -12.97 -8.89
N ARG A 127 -21.28 -12.03 -9.52
CA ARG A 127 -20.03 -12.30 -10.27
C ARG A 127 -18.80 -12.11 -9.41
N CYS A 128 -17.71 -12.79 -9.76
CA CYS A 128 -16.42 -12.62 -9.14
C CYS A 128 -15.72 -11.35 -9.66
N PRO A 129 -15.01 -10.59 -8.82
CA PRO A 129 -14.24 -9.42 -9.26
C PRO A 129 -13.26 -9.71 -10.41
N ALA A 130 -12.58 -10.87 -10.41
CA ALA A 130 -11.66 -11.27 -11.46
C ALA A 130 -12.39 -11.37 -12.83
N LEU A 131 -13.53 -12.04 -12.88
CA LEU A 131 -14.34 -12.18 -14.11
C LEU A 131 -14.85 -10.83 -14.62
N VAL A 132 -15.27 -9.95 -13.71
CA VAL A 132 -15.71 -8.60 -14.09
C VAL A 132 -14.53 -7.82 -14.69
N TRP A 133 -13.37 -7.87 -14.05
CA TRP A 133 -12.16 -7.24 -14.56
C TRP A 133 -11.78 -7.76 -15.95
N GLU A 134 -11.72 -9.07 -16.12
CA GLU A 134 -11.39 -9.71 -17.39
C GLU A 134 -12.33 -9.28 -18.51
N ARG A 135 -13.62 -9.29 -18.25
CA ARG A 135 -14.64 -8.84 -19.20
C ARG A 135 -14.46 -7.37 -19.59
N GLU A 136 -14.32 -6.48 -18.60
CA GLU A 136 -14.21 -5.04 -18.84
C GLU A 136 -12.89 -4.66 -19.55
N THR A 137 -11.85 -5.49 -19.41
CA THR A 137 -10.55 -5.25 -20.03
C THR A 137 -10.33 -6.03 -21.33
N ALA A 138 -11.23 -6.94 -21.70
CA ALA A 138 -11.15 -7.71 -22.95
C ALA A 138 -11.14 -6.82 -24.19
N GLU A 139 -11.97 -5.78 -24.19
CA GLU A 139 -12.07 -4.83 -25.30
C GLU A 139 -11.09 -3.66 -25.19
N ARG A 140 -10.65 -3.35 -24.00
CA ARG A 140 -9.78 -2.21 -23.72
C ARG A 140 -8.75 -2.53 -22.64
N ALA A 141 -7.55 -2.87 -23.08
CA ALA A 141 -6.45 -3.14 -22.16
C ALA A 141 -6.19 -1.95 -21.20
N PRO A 142 -5.91 -2.21 -19.93
CA PRO A 142 -5.56 -1.16 -18.97
C PRO A 142 -4.32 -0.40 -19.41
N LEU A 143 -4.34 0.92 -19.27
CA LEU A 143 -3.15 1.73 -19.49
C LEU A 143 -2.13 1.44 -18.41
N LEU A 144 -0.89 1.30 -18.79
CA LEU A 144 0.22 1.21 -17.86
C LEU A 144 0.75 2.61 -17.53
N PRO A 145 1.29 2.82 -16.31
CA PRO A 145 1.97 4.06 -15.99
C PRO A 145 3.20 4.26 -16.89
N ALA A 146 3.60 5.51 -17.10
CA ALA A 146 4.75 5.87 -17.95
C ALA A 146 6.06 5.21 -17.49
N HIS A 147 6.20 4.98 -16.18
CA HIS A 147 7.35 4.31 -15.58
C HIS A 147 6.93 2.93 -15.05
N LEU A 148 7.47 1.88 -15.66
CA LEU A 148 7.20 0.48 -15.28
C LEU A 148 8.13 -0.03 -14.18
N GLU A 149 9.15 0.75 -13.80
CA GLU A 149 10.09 0.37 -12.76
C GLU A 149 9.45 0.46 -11.38
N ILE A 150 9.27 -0.69 -10.74
CA ILE A 150 8.69 -0.80 -9.39
C ILE A 150 9.42 0.09 -8.40
N ASP A 151 10.76 0.10 -8.44
CA ASP A 151 11.59 0.88 -7.54
C ASP A 151 11.40 2.39 -7.72
N HIS A 152 11.20 2.85 -8.95
CA HIS A 152 10.93 4.26 -9.22
C HIS A 152 9.58 4.67 -8.64
N LEU A 153 8.52 3.92 -8.92
CA LEU A 153 7.18 4.18 -8.39
C LEU A 153 7.17 4.10 -6.87
N THR A 154 7.80 3.07 -6.30
CA THR A 154 7.88 2.90 -4.84
C THR A 154 8.53 4.12 -4.20
N ARG A 155 9.68 4.58 -4.73
CA ARG A 155 10.37 5.77 -4.20
C ARG A 155 9.52 7.02 -4.23
N GLN A 156 8.72 7.24 -5.29
CA GLN A 156 7.84 8.41 -5.39
C GLN A 156 6.80 8.45 -4.27
N PHE A 157 6.28 7.30 -3.85
CA PHE A 157 5.25 7.20 -2.81
C PHE A 157 5.82 7.03 -1.39
N LEU A 158 7.15 6.92 -1.22
CA LEU A 158 7.76 6.89 0.11
C LEU A 158 7.58 8.24 0.82
N PRO A 159 7.46 8.23 2.16
CA PRO A 159 7.51 9.46 2.95
C PRO A 159 8.76 10.27 2.60
N ALA A 160 8.57 11.54 2.33
CA ALA A 160 9.63 12.46 1.94
C ALA A 160 9.70 13.65 2.88
N SER A 161 10.92 14.10 3.16
CA SER A 161 11.18 15.30 3.96
C SER A 161 12.26 16.13 3.29
N GLU A 162 12.09 17.46 3.30
CA GLU A 162 13.13 18.38 2.88
C GLU A 162 14.14 18.57 4.01
N LEU A 163 15.39 18.20 3.78
CA LEU A 163 16.46 18.24 4.77
C LEU A 163 17.66 19.02 4.23
N THR A 164 18.33 19.76 5.13
CA THR A 164 19.60 20.41 4.82
C THR A 164 20.74 19.40 4.90
N VAL A 165 21.62 19.41 3.90
CA VAL A 165 22.84 18.60 3.91
C VAL A 165 23.90 19.29 4.75
N HIS A 166 24.37 18.63 5.78
CA HIS A 166 25.47 19.07 6.64
C HIS A 166 26.77 18.36 6.29
N SER A 167 27.89 18.77 6.87
CA SER A 167 29.19 18.09 6.68
C SER A 167 29.18 16.62 7.08
N TYR A 168 28.31 16.26 8.02
CA TYR A 168 28.07 14.87 8.45
C TYR A 168 26.96 14.17 7.66
N GLY A 169 26.43 14.76 6.59
CA GLY A 169 25.32 14.27 5.80
C GLY A 169 23.95 14.81 6.22
N VAL A 170 22.92 13.98 6.18
CA VAL A 170 21.56 14.32 6.63
C VAL A 170 21.18 13.55 7.89
N GLN A 171 20.33 14.14 8.72
CA GLN A 171 19.86 13.50 9.95
C GLN A 171 18.37 13.23 9.91
N ILE A 172 17.97 11.98 10.20
CA ILE A 172 16.57 11.54 10.27
C ILE A 172 16.39 10.74 11.57
N ARG A 173 15.41 11.13 12.41
CA ARG A 173 15.09 10.42 13.68
C ARG A 173 16.35 10.04 14.50
N HIS A 174 17.24 11.01 14.76
CA HIS A 174 18.48 10.84 15.50
C HIS A 174 19.56 9.99 14.82
N ARG A 175 19.33 9.43 13.61
CA ARG A 175 20.34 8.73 12.82
C ARG A 175 20.92 9.65 11.75
N ARG A 176 22.24 9.57 11.54
CA ARG A 176 22.96 10.30 10.50
C ARG A 176 23.22 9.38 9.32
N TYR A 177 22.96 9.92 8.12
CA TYR A 177 23.17 9.24 6.85
C TYR A 177 24.14 10.06 6.02
N TRP A 178 25.25 9.45 5.65
CA TRP A 178 26.27 10.10 4.85
C TRP A 178 26.63 9.25 3.63
N HIS A 179 26.89 9.91 2.51
CA HIS A 179 27.41 9.32 1.29
C HIS A 179 28.20 10.39 0.53
N PRO A 180 29.30 10.06 -0.18
CA PRO A 180 30.11 11.01 -0.94
C PRO A 180 29.32 11.90 -1.91
N VAL A 181 28.21 11.38 -2.48
CA VAL A 181 27.32 12.13 -3.36
C VAL A 181 26.71 13.39 -2.70
N LEU A 182 26.68 13.45 -1.38
CA LEU A 182 26.15 14.59 -0.63
C LEU A 182 27.17 15.73 -0.48
N THR A 183 28.47 15.46 -0.63
CA THR A 183 29.55 16.45 -0.42
C THR A 183 29.35 17.73 -1.23
N PRO A 184 29.06 17.70 -2.54
CA PRO A 184 28.85 18.92 -3.32
C PRO A 184 27.53 19.64 -3.00
N ARG A 185 26.69 19.07 -2.14
CA ARG A 185 25.38 19.59 -1.74
C ARG A 185 25.32 20.12 -0.31
N ILE A 186 26.47 20.20 0.37
CA ILE A 186 26.54 20.74 1.74
C ILE A 186 25.98 22.16 1.75
N GLY A 187 25.09 22.44 2.71
CA GLY A 187 24.35 23.69 2.83
C GLY A 187 23.08 23.77 1.98
N GLN A 188 22.87 22.86 1.03
CA GLN A 188 21.65 22.83 0.21
C GLN A 188 20.55 22.00 0.92
N LYS A 189 19.31 22.33 0.57
CA LYS A 189 18.15 21.53 0.92
C LYS A 189 17.90 20.49 -0.18
N ILE A 190 17.70 19.26 0.22
CA ILE A 190 17.36 18.15 -0.67
C ILE A 190 16.11 17.42 -0.17
N MET A 191 15.36 16.83 -1.10
CA MET A 191 14.26 15.95 -0.76
C MET A 191 14.82 14.55 -0.48
N VAL A 192 14.56 14.04 0.73
CA VAL A 192 14.99 12.70 1.16
C VAL A 192 13.75 11.82 1.31
N HIS A 193 13.71 10.75 0.54
CA HIS A 193 12.69 9.71 0.65
C HIS A 193 13.20 8.61 1.59
N ARG A 194 12.34 8.08 2.44
CA ARG A 194 12.70 7.06 3.42
C ARG A 194 11.84 5.81 3.25
N ASP A 195 12.51 4.66 3.10
CA ASP A 195 11.86 3.37 3.29
C ASP A 195 11.92 3.00 4.79
N GLU A 196 10.77 2.79 5.41
CA GLU A 196 10.70 2.43 6.83
C GLU A 196 10.95 0.92 7.07
N ARG A 197 11.10 0.15 6.01
CA ARG A 197 11.33 -1.30 6.03
C ARG A 197 12.81 -1.67 6.07
N THR A 198 13.73 -0.70 5.88
CA THR A 198 15.19 -0.91 5.85
C THR A 198 15.91 -0.25 7.03
#